data_9f64838dbc2b15337b0918da9fc164d4
#
_entry.id   9f64838dbc2b15337b0918da9fc164d4
#
_cell.length_a   1.000
_cell.length_b   1.000
_cell.length_c   1.000
_cell.angle_alpha   90.00
_cell.angle_beta   90.00
_cell.angle_gamma   90.00
#
_symmetry.space_group_name_H-M   'P 1'
#
loop_
_entity.id
_entity.type
_entity.pdbx_description
1 polymer ?
#
loop_
_entity_poly.entity_id
_entity_poly.type
_entity_poly.pdbx_seq_one_letter_code
_entity_poly.pdbx_strand_id
1 'polypeptide(L)'
;MFKNEQNFSSYFLLSAILSISILQGELVFPGNGILINYIHVLFEWEQESEAEHYEIQISESSNFTSTVVQADKQTLVYIEKDALDWDKTYYWRIRPVNNNGISGTWTDSYSFSTGSPLSESNTTFSNPSDIQNGITVFGAFFNYFSAAIDQSGKEIWNSGSENIV
;
A
#
# COMPACT_ATOMS: atom_id res chain seq x y z
N MET A 1 47.76 37.29 54.57
CA MET A 1 47.05 37.73 53.36
C MET A 1 46.93 36.52 52.45
N PHE A 2 45.82 35.69 52.70
CA PHE A 2 45.64 34.45 51.98
C PHE A 2 44.45 34.67 51.05
N LYS A 3 44.69 34.56 49.71
CA LYS A 3 43.68 34.54 48.69
C LYS A 3 43.10 33.13 48.59
N ASN A 4 41.83 33.02 48.79
CA ASN A 4 41.06 31.83 48.62
C ASN A 4 40.53 31.83 47.18
N GLU A 5 41.09 30.95 46.33
CA GLU A 5 40.56 30.72 44.99
C GLU A 5 39.52 29.62 45.07
N GLN A 6 38.27 29.98 44.83
CA GLN A 6 37.16 29.04 44.69
C GLN A 6 37.17 28.49 43.25
N ASN A 7 37.54 27.21 43.13
CA ASN A 7 37.38 26.46 41.87
C ASN A 7 35.92 26.12 41.67
N PHE A 8 35.23 26.80 40.76
CA PHE A 8 33.95 26.40 40.24
C PHE A 8 34.14 25.25 39.23
N SER A 9 33.92 24.00 39.70
CA SER A 9 33.82 22.85 38.82
C SER A 9 32.49 22.88 38.10
N SER A 10 32.51 23.24 36.82
CA SER A 10 31.38 23.23 35.92
C SER A 10 31.04 21.77 35.56
N TYR A 11 30.03 21.18 36.19
CA TYR A 11 29.48 19.87 35.77
C TYR A 11 28.66 20.07 34.53
N PHE A 12 29.24 19.80 33.35
CA PHE A 12 28.47 19.60 32.11
C PHE A 12 27.71 18.28 32.25
N LEU A 13 26.42 18.38 32.56
CA LEU A 13 25.48 17.28 32.40
C LEU A 13 25.25 17.08 30.89
N LEU A 14 25.98 16.14 30.30
CA LEU A 14 25.74 15.64 28.97
C LEU A 14 24.48 14.76 29.03
N SER A 15 23.30 15.33 28.78
CA SER A 15 22.07 14.55 28.59
C SER A 15 22.16 13.84 27.23
N ALA A 16 22.56 12.57 27.25
CA ALA A 16 22.43 11.71 26.10
C ALA A 16 20.92 11.52 25.84
N ILE A 17 20.39 12.22 24.84
CA ILE A 17 19.07 11.93 24.29
C ILE A 17 19.21 10.60 23.55
N LEU A 18 18.83 9.51 24.22
CA LEU A 18 18.68 8.22 23.59
C LEU A 18 17.45 8.31 22.68
N SER A 19 17.66 8.60 21.41
CA SER A 19 16.61 8.48 20.39
C SER A 19 16.29 7.00 20.25
N ILE A 20 15.26 6.55 20.93
CA ILE A 20 14.67 5.25 20.65
C ILE A 20 13.98 5.41 19.29
N SER A 21 14.64 4.95 18.23
CA SER A 21 13.96 4.73 16.96
C SER A 21 12.95 3.62 17.21
N ILE A 22 11.68 3.99 17.34
CA ILE A 22 10.60 3.02 17.26
C ILE A 22 10.69 2.50 15.83
N LEU A 23 11.11 1.23 15.69
CA LEU A 23 11.12 0.56 14.39
C LEU A 23 9.64 0.40 13.99
N GLN A 24 9.17 1.30 13.18
CA GLN A 24 7.82 1.25 12.62
C GLN A 24 7.84 0.27 11.44
N GLY A 25 6.86 -0.61 11.32
CA GLY A 25 6.77 -1.57 10.23
C GLY A 25 6.89 -0.87 8.89
N GLU A 26 7.76 -1.36 8.03
CA GLU A 26 7.99 -0.77 6.71
C GLU A 26 6.91 -1.22 5.74
N LEU A 27 6.43 -0.29 4.91
CA LEU A 27 5.57 -0.60 3.78
C LEU A 27 6.44 -1.22 2.67
N VAL A 28 6.07 -2.43 2.19
CA VAL A 28 6.88 -3.18 1.23
C VAL A 28 6.33 -3.01 -0.19
N PHE A 29 5.03 -3.27 -0.36
CA PHE A 29 4.41 -3.22 -1.68
C PHE A 29 2.95 -2.78 -1.61
N PRO A 30 2.47 -1.93 -2.53
CA PRO A 30 3.18 -1.25 -3.62
C PRO A 30 4.24 -0.27 -3.11
N GLY A 31 5.42 -0.25 -3.76
CA GLY A 31 6.51 0.68 -3.41
C GLY A 31 6.13 2.14 -3.67
N ASN A 32 6.78 3.06 -2.96
CA ASN A 32 6.46 4.46 -3.06
C ASN A 32 6.75 5.05 -4.44
N GLY A 33 5.74 5.67 -5.06
CA GLY A 33 5.84 6.36 -6.35
C GLY A 33 5.82 5.44 -7.58
N ILE A 34 5.55 4.13 -7.42
CA ILE A 34 5.54 3.21 -8.57
C ILE A 34 4.28 3.36 -9.43
N LEU A 35 4.42 3.04 -10.70
CA LEU A 35 3.33 2.82 -11.65
C LEU A 35 3.10 1.33 -11.82
N ILE A 36 1.85 0.88 -11.71
CA ILE A 36 1.46 -0.51 -11.89
C ILE A 36 0.40 -0.63 -12.99
N ASN A 37 0.41 -1.72 -13.74
CA ASN A 37 -0.53 -1.98 -14.84
C ASN A 37 -1.58 -3.03 -14.42
N TYR A 38 -2.13 -2.89 -13.23
CA TYR A 38 -3.21 -3.72 -12.70
C TYR A 38 -3.93 -3.00 -11.57
N ILE A 39 -5.19 -3.42 -11.34
CA ILE A 39 -6.07 -2.85 -10.32
C ILE A 39 -6.45 -3.87 -9.23
N HIS A 40 -6.09 -5.15 -9.39
CA HIS A 40 -6.12 -6.11 -8.29
C HIS A 40 -4.76 -6.06 -7.59
N VAL A 41 -4.66 -5.28 -6.51
CA VAL A 41 -3.38 -4.88 -5.93
C VAL A 41 -3.12 -5.63 -4.62
N LEU A 42 -1.94 -6.27 -4.55
CA LEU A 42 -1.39 -6.80 -3.30
C LEU A 42 -0.79 -5.63 -2.52
N PHE A 43 -1.10 -5.54 -1.24
CA PHE A 43 -0.44 -4.69 -0.25
C PHE A 43 0.32 -5.59 0.70
N GLU A 44 1.56 -5.24 0.98
CA GLU A 44 2.48 -6.00 1.84
C GLU A 44 3.25 -5.05 2.75
N TRP A 45 3.45 -5.44 4.00
CA TRP A 45 4.19 -4.68 5.00
C TRP A 45 4.93 -5.61 5.95
N GLU A 46 5.88 -5.05 6.70
CA GLU A 46 6.63 -5.78 7.69
C GLU A 46 5.88 -5.87 9.03
N GLN A 47 6.23 -6.90 9.79
CA GLN A 47 5.63 -7.10 11.10
C GLN A 47 6.23 -6.13 12.12
N GLU A 48 5.36 -5.47 12.90
CA GLU A 48 5.75 -4.76 14.09
C GLU A 48 5.67 -5.63 15.34
N SER A 49 6.57 -5.37 16.31
CA SER A 49 6.50 -6.02 17.61
C SER A 49 5.20 -5.66 18.32
N GLU A 50 4.57 -6.64 18.99
CA GLU A 50 3.34 -6.48 19.77
C GLU A 50 2.07 -6.20 18.95
N ALA A 51 2.12 -6.16 17.62
CA ALA A 51 0.94 -6.07 16.79
C ALA A 51 0.18 -7.39 16.77
N GLU A 52 -1.10 -7.35 17.12
CA GLU A 52 -2.03 -8.46 16.94
C GLU A 52 -2.63 -8.45 15.53
N HIS A 53 -2.95 -7.26 15.06
CA HIS A 53 -3.45 -7.03 13.71
C HIS A 53 -3.09 -5.63 13.23
N TYR A 54 -3.44 -5.32 12.00
CA TYR A 54 -3.17 -4.05 11.35
C TYR A 54 -4.44 -3.45 10.78
N GLU A 55 -4.57 -2.16 10.91
CA GLU A 55 -5.52 -1.38 10.11
C GLU A 55 -4.80 -0.85 8.87
N ILE A 56 -5.39 -1.04 7.69
CA ILE A 56 -4.92 -0.47 6.43
C ILE A 56 -5.91 0.57 5.93
N GLN A 57 -5.40 1.68 5.40
CA GLN A 57 -6.16 2.69 4.68
C GLN A 57 -5.59 2.93 3.30
N ILE A 58 -6.47 3.02 2.30
CA ILE A 58 -6.15 3.43 0.93
C ILE A 58 -7.04 4.62 0.58
N SER A 59 -6.47 5.65 -0.04
CA SER A 59 -7.15 6.92 -0.35
C SER A 59 -6.65 7.48 -1.67
N GLU A 60 -7.49 8.22 -2.40
CA GLU A 60 -7.06 9.06 -3.53
C GLU A 60 -6.44 10.39 -3.06
N SER A 61 -6.48 10.67 -1.77
CA SER A 61 -5.93 11.90 -1.18
C SER A 61 -4.84 11.61 -0.17
N SER A 62 -3.71 12.30 -0.27
CA SER A 62 -2.55 12.14 0.62
C SER A 62 -2.83 12.46 2.10
N ASN A 63 -3.90 13.20 2.39
CA ASN A 63 -4.30 13.56 3.75
C ASN A 63 -5.35 12.60 4.34
N PHE A 64 -5.78 11.60 3.58
CA PHE A 64 -6.76 10.59 4.02
C PHE A 64 -8.08 11.17 4.55
N THR A 65 -8.53 12.30 4.00
CA THR A 65 -9.83 12.90 4.34
C THR A 65 -11.02 12.03 3.96
N SER A 66 -10.84 11.19 2.96
CA SER A 66 -11.74 10.09 2.59
C SER A 66 -10.90 8.88 2.19
N THR A 67 -11.38 7.70 2.53
CA THR A 67 -10.71 6.45 2.17
C THR A 67 -11.56 5.68 1.16
N VAL A 68 -10.93 5.07 0.15
CA VAL A 68 -11.57 4.10 -0.75
C VAL A 68 -11.60 2.71 -0.13
N VAL A 69 -10.59 2.43 0.73
CA VAL A 69 -10.52 1.20 1.52
C VAL A 69 -10.13 1.54 2.96
N GLN A 70 -10.81 0.87 3.89
CA GLN A 70 -10.40 0.76 5.29
C GLN A 70 -10.71 -0.66 5.75
N ALA A 71 -9.68 -1.38 6.23
CA ALA A 71 -9.83 -2.79 6.60
C ALA A 71 -8.87 -3.18 7.73
N ASP A 72 -9.28 -4.21 8.50
CA ASP A 72 -8.47 -4.84 9.54
C ASP A 72 -7.90 -6.16 9.03
N LYS A 73 -6.62 -6.42 9.25
CA LYS A 73 -5.90 -7.59 8.76
C LYS A 73 -5.00 -8.20 9.84
N GLN A 74 -5.16 -9.49 10.07
CA GLN A 74 -4.28 -10.29 10.95
C GLN A 74 -3.04 -10.83 10.20
N THR A 75 -2.97 -10.60 8.91
CA THR A 75 -1.87 -11.00 8.04
C THR A 75 -1.03 -9.77 7.66
N LEU A 76 0.17 -10.00 7.17
CA LEU A 76 1.05 -8.95 6.65
C LEU A 76 0.79 -8.61 5.17
N VAL A 77 -0.30 -9.14 4.64
CA VAL A 77 -0.71 -8.93 3.25
C VAL A 77 -2.20 -8.68 3.16
N TYR A 78 -2.57 -7.84 2.18
CA TYR A 78 -3.95 -7.58 1.79
C TYR A 78 -4.05 -7.51 0.28
N ILE A 79 -5.08 -8.11 -0.31
CA ILE A 79 -5.36 -7.99 -1.74
C ILE A 79 -6.66 -7.23 -1.91
N GLU A 80 -6.56 -6.05 -2.53
CA GLU A 80 -7.73 -5.26 -2.95
C GLU A 80 -8.09 -5.62 -4.39
N LYS A 81 -9.40 -5.84 -4.67
CA LYS A 81 -9.87 -6.29 -5.98
C LYS A 81 -10.99 -5.43 -6.57
N ASP A 82 -11.69 -4.65 -5.73
CA ASP A 82 -12.96 -4.04 -6.12
C ASP A 82 -12.93 -2.52 -6.10
N ALA A 83 -12.14 -1.91 -5.20
CA ALA A 83 -12.19 -0.49 -4.90
C ALA A 83 -11.20 0.37 -5.72
N LEU A 84 -10.32 -0.26 -6.49
CA LEU A 84 -9.32 0.47 -7.27
C LEU A 84 -9.71 0.52 -8.75
N ASP A 85 -9.39 1.64 -9.38
CA ASP A 85 -9.62 1.89 -10.79
C ASP A 85 -8.35 2.27 -11.52
N TRP A 86 -8.41 2.28 -12.85
CA TRP A 86 -7.37 2.73 -13.76
C TRP A 86 -7.23 4.27 -13.75
N ASP A 87 -6.08 4.77 -14.21
CA ASP A 87 -5.77 6.21 -14.34
C ASP A 87 -5.87 6.99 -13.02
N LYS A 88 -5.51 6.34 -11.92
CA LYS A 88 -5.62 6.91 -10.56
C LYS A 88 -4.28 6.91 -9.85
N THR A 89 -4.15 7.83 -8.91
CA THR A 89 -3.08 7.81 -7.89
C THR A 89 -3.70 7.55 -6.54
N TYR A 90 -3.12 6.60 -5.83
CA TYR A 90 -3.55 6.20 -4.50
C TYR A 90 -2.42 6.40 -3.50
N TYR A 91 -2.81 6.67 -2.26
CA TYR A 91 -1.97 6.73 -1.08
C TYR A 91 -2.41 5.62 -0.14
N TRP A 92 -1.48 4.95 0.49
CA TRP A 92 -1.80 3.90 1.45
C TRP A 92 -0.88 3.94 2.66
N ARG A 93 -1.40 3.48 3.79
CA ARG A 93 -0.71 3.41 5.06
C ARG A 93 -1.30 2.34 5.93
N ILE A 94 -0.55 1.90 6.93
CA ILE A 94 -0.99 0.98 7.96
C ILE A 94 -0.76 1.56 9.34
N ARG A 95 -1.40 0.96 10.33
CA ARG A 95 -1.01 1.08 11.74
C ARG A 95 -1.23 -0.25 12.46
N PRO A 96 -0.38 -0.58 13.44
CA PRO A 96 -0.57 -1.76 14.27
C PRO A 96 -1.71 -1.54 15.27
N VAL A 97 -2.36 -2.62 15.67
CA VAL A 97 -3.26 -2.67 16.80
C VAL A 97 -2.79 -3.79 17.73
N ASN A 98 -2.58 -3.49 18.99
CA ASN A 98 -2.10 -4.47 19.94
C ASN A 98 -3.25 -5.35 20.49
N ASN A 99 -2.92 -6.38 21.27
CA ASN A 99 -3.86 -7.33 21.85
C ASN A 99 -4.85 -6.73 22.88
N ASN A 100 -4.67 -5.46 23.28
CA ASN A 100 -5.62 -4.72 24.09
C ASN A 100 -6.57 -3.86 23.22
N GLY A 101 -6.50 -3.95 21.91
CA GLY A 101 -7.28 -3.16 20.97
C GLY A 101 -6.83 -1.69 20.86
N ILE A 102 -5.60 -1.37 21.30
CA ILE A 102 -5.07 -0.02 21.22
C ILE A 102 -4.32 0.13 19.90
N SER A 103 -4.79 1.07 19.07
CA SER A 103 -4.15 1.40 17.80
C SER A 103 -2.89 2.24 18.03
N GLY A 104 -1.82 1.87 17.33
CA GLY A 104 -0.60 2.64 17.23
C GLY A 104 -0.71 3.85 16.29
N THR A 105 0.42 4.44 15.97
CA THR A 105 0.52 5.54 15.00
C THR A 105 0.46 5.00 13.57
N TRP A 106 -0.11 5.79 12.66
CA TRP A 106 -0.03 5.51 11.23
C TRP A 106 1.40 5.62 10.74
N THR A 107 1.81 4.72 9.84
CA THR A 107 3.05 4.84 9.08
C THR A 107 3.05 6.11 8.22
N ASP A 108 4.22 6.53 7.76
CA ASP A 108 4.30 7.40 6.60
C ASP A 108 3.59 6.70 5.42
N SER A 109 2.91 7.50 4.59
CA SER A 109 2.15 6.94 3.48
C SER A 109 3.04 6.73 2.25
N TYR A 110 2.84 5.61 1.55
CA TYR A 110 3.34 5.41 0.21
C TYR A 110 2.27 5.79 -0.82
N SER A 111 2.73 6.20 -2.01
CA SER A 111 1.86 6.44 -3.15
C SER A 111 2.16 5.45 -4.27
N PHE A 112 1.16 5.15 -5.09
CA PHE A 112 1.32 4.44 -6.35
C PHE A 112 0.28 4.94 -7.34
N SER A 113 0.53 4.71 -8.63
CA SER A 113 -0.43 5.04 -9.68
C SER A 113 -0.76 3.78 -10.48
N THR A 114 -2.01 3.69 -10.90
CA THR A 114 -2.45 2.70 -11.88
C THR A 114 -2.30 3.28 -13.28
N GLY A 115 -1.83 2.47 -14.22
CA GLY A 115 -1.80 2.83 -15.64
C GLY A 115 -3.20 2.95 -16.24
N SER A 116 -3.25 3.05 -17.57
CA SER A 116 -4.50 3.10 -18.32
C SER A 116 -4.92 1.73 -18.80
N PRO A 117 -6.23 1.44 -18.90
CA PRO A 117 -6.70 0.23 -19.57
C PRO A 117 -6.35 0.30 -21.05
N LEU A 118 -6.02 -0.83 -21.65
CA LEU A 118 -5.70 -0.94 -23.08
C LEU A 118 -6.91 -1.37 -23.91
N SER A 119 -7.97 -1.84 -23.25
CA SER A 119 -9.18 -2.30 -23.92
C SER A 119 -10.44 -1.72 -23.27
N GLU A 120 -11.41 -1.40 -24.11
CA GLU A 120 -12.81 -1.23 -23.68
C GLU A 120 -13.51 -2.57 -23.95
N SER A 121 -13.54 -3.44 -22.95
CA SER A 121 -14.20 -4.75 -23.09
C SER A 121 -15.58 -4.75 -22.48
N ASN A 122 -16.50 -5.42 -23.19
CA ASN A 122 -17.83 -5.72 -22.68
C ASN A 122 -18.03 -7.23 -22.73
N THR A 123 -18.48 -7.81 -21.64
CA THR A 123 -18.80 -9.23 -21.59
C THR A 123 -20.32 -9.42 -21.71
N THR A 124 -20.74 -10.23 -22.66
CA THR A 124 -22.14 -10.68 -22.79
C THR A 124 -22.21 -12.15 -22.41
N PHE A 125 -22.98 -12.46 -21.40
CA PHE A 125 -23.21 -13.82 -20.96
C PHE A 125 -24.42 -14.40 -21.69
N SER A 126 -24.23 -15.47 -22.44
CA SER A 126 -25.32 -16.20 -23.09
C SER A 126 -26.07 -17.11 -22.12
N ASN A 127 -25.39 -17.63 -21.11
CA ASN A 127 -25.97 -18.45 -20.06
C ASN A 127 -25.22 -18.23 -18.73
N PRO A 128 -25.75 -17.38 -17.83
CA PRO A 128 -25.09 -17.06 -16.57
C PRO A 128 -24.82 -18.26 -15.65
N SER A 129 -25.61 -19.33 -15.78
CA SER A 129 -25.45 -20.54 -14.95
C SER A 129 -24.23 -21.40 -15.31
N ASP A 130 -23.67 -21.19 -16.50
CA ASP A 130 -22.53 -21.99 -17.00
C ASP A 130 -21.18 -21.28 -16.81
N ILE A 131 -21.20 -20.10 -16.17
CA ILE A 131 -20.01 -19.29 -15.96
C ILE A 131 -19.24 -19.82 -14.77
N GLN A 132 -17.97 -20.13 -14.98
CA GLN A 132 -17.02 -20.39 -13.89
C GLN A 132 -16.40 -19.08 -13.42
N ASN A 133 -16.25 -18.97 -12.09
CA ASN A 133 -15.51 -17.85 -11.50
C ASN A 133 -14.06 -17.92 -11.96
N GLY A 134 -13.55 -16.82 -12.52
CA GLY A 134 -12.19 -16.79 -13.04
C GLY A 134 -11.83 -15.48 -13.71
N ILE A 135 -10.60 -15.47 -14.18
CA ILE A 135 -10.01 -14.37 -14.94
C ILE A 135 -9.74 -14.88 -16.35
N THR A 136 -10.11 -14.11 -17.36
CA THR A 136 -9.77 -14.42 -18.75
C THR A 136 -8.54 -13.63 -19.18
N VAL A 137 -7.48 -14.33 -19.57
CA VAL A 137 -6.26 -13.71 -20.11
C VAL A 137 -6.25 -13.89 -21.63
N PHE A 138 -5.95 -12.83 -22.35
CA PHE A 138 -5.85 -12.84 -23.81
C PHE A 138 -4.68 -11.98 -24.29
N GLY A 139 -4.22 -12.25 -25.51
CA GLY A 139 -3.22 -11.47 -26.20
C GLY A 139 -3.75 -10.92 -27.52
N ALA A 140 -3.35 -9.72 -27.90
CA ALA A 140 -3.68 -9.11 -29.17
C ALA A 140 -2.51 -9.18 -30.13
N PHE A 141 -2.80 -9.56 -31.40
CA PHE A 141 -1.76 -9.70 -32.42
C PHE A 141 -1.27 -8.38 -33.02
N PHE A 142 -2.10 -7.34 -32.98
CA PHE A 142 -1.80 -6.11 -33.73
C PHE A 142 -1.05 -5.03 -32.94
N ASN A 143 -1.01 -5.09 -31.60
CA ASN A 143 -0.29 -4.13 -30.76
C ASN A 143 0.58 -4.81 -29.70
N TYR A 144 0.79 -6.11 -29.81
CA TYR A 144 1.66 -6.91 -28.92
C TYR A 144 1.39 -6.68 -27.42
N PHE A 145 0.15 -6.51 -27.04
CA PHE A 145 -0.22 -6.43 -25.64
C PHE A 145 -0.97 -7.68 -25.17
N SER A 146 -0.89 -7.94 -23.89
CA SER A 146 -1.73 -8.94 -23.21
C SER A 146 -2.55 -8.25 -22.13
N ALA A 147 -3.76 -8.72 -21.91
CA ALA A 147 -4.63 -8.22 -20.88
C ALA A 147 -5.38 -9.33 -20.18
N ALA A 148 -5.83 -9.06 -18.98
CA ALA A 148 -6.72 -9.92 -18.20
C ALA A 148 -7.99 -9.14 -17.83
N ILE A 149 -9.12 -9.81 -17.98
CA ILE A 149 -10.43 -9.29 -17.59
C ILE A 149 -11.06 -10.18 -16.53
N ASP A 150 -11.85 -9.56 -15.65
CA ASP A 150 -12.72 -10.28 -14.74
C ASP A 150 -14.00 -10.78 -15.43
N GLN A 151 -14.90 -11.38 -14.66
CA GLN A 151 -16.17 -11.90 -15.20
C GLN A 151 -17.09 -10.82 -15.75
N SER A 152 -17.01 -9.58 -15.27
CA SER A 152 -17.80 -8.45 -15.77
C SER A 152 -17.28 -7.91 -17.11
N GLY A 153 -16.07 -8.34 -17.51
CA GLY A 153 -15.34 -7.81 -18.64
C GLY A 153 -14.46 -6.61 -18.30
N LYS A 154 -14.38 -6.23 -17.01
CA LYS A 154 -13.48 -5.15 -16.57
C LYS A 154 -12.05 -5.63 -16.73
N GLU A 155 -11.22 -4.84 -17.42
CA GLU A 155 -9.78 -5.09 -17.48
C GLU A 155 -9.18 -4.88 -16.09
N ILE A 156 -8.43 -5.87 -15.62
CA ILE A 156 -7.83 -5.88 -14.28
C ILE A 156 -6.31 -5.89 -14.31
N TRP A 157 -5.73 -6.23 -15.43
CA TRP A 157 -4.29 -6.25 -15.69
C TRP A 157 -4.01 -6.10 -17.16
N ASN A 158 -2.91 -5.44 -17.51
CA ASN A 158 -2.34 -5.45 -18.85
C ASN A 158 -0.81 -5.41 -18.82
N SER A 159 -0.22 -5.74 -19.95
CA SER A 159 1.23 -5.75 -20.12
C SER A 159 1.86 -4.36 -20.27
N GLY A 160 1.06 -3.30 -20.25
CA GLY A 160 1.49 -1.95 -20.55
C GLY A 160 1.51 -1.66 -22.05
N SER A 161 1.65 -0.39 -22.38
CA SER A 161 1.75 0.09 -23.77
C SER A 161 3.16 -0.07 -24.35
N GLU A 162 4.16 -0.39 -23.55
CA GLU A 162 5.53 -0.62 -23.99
C GLU A 162 5.76 -2.11 -24.24
N ASN A 163 6.44 -2.41 -25.33
CA ASN A 163 6.78 -3.78 -25.70
C ASN A 163 7.54 -4.45 -24.56
N ILE A 164 7.00 -5.57 -24.09
CA ILE A 164 7.78 -6.47 -23.23
C ILE A 164 8.92 -7.01 -24.06
N VAL A 165 10.14 -6.65 -23.68
CA VAL A 165 11.37 -7.25 -24.23
C VAL A 165 11.68 -8.50 -23.42
#